data_2521ff088de64c0de498f4d620b399c4
#
_entry.id   2521ff088de64c0de498f4d620b399c4
#
_cell.length_a   1.000
_cell.length_b   1.000
_cell.length_c   1.000
_cell.angle_alpha   90.00
_cell.angle_beta   90.00
_cell.angle_gamma   90.00
#
_symmetry.space_group_name_H-M   'P 1'
#
loop_
_entity.id
_entity.type
_entity.pdbx_description
1 polymer ?
#
loop_
_entity_poly.entity_id
_entity_poly.type
_entity_poly.pdbx_seq_one_letter_code
_entity_poly.pdbx_strand_id
1 'polypeptide(L)'
;MRKFLLFTAFYLLTFLPVLHAQNSSELKRYLYLSTPDAAQVEGQAEGAGILIFDIDDGHKLVRRIDIPIFEEGLRGFAANLETHSAYFSTQHPRIGAFDLETDQITWQQTYQLGSDRSSVTLDGKKVYVPTGWWVDGDDSGVLVLNAENGELIKHVRVGSKAHNSLVSVDGRFLYLGTSMMLTVLDTENENVIYQIEPVGEAGGQGVFPFTVDSANRIAYVSLGSHIGFDVVDLEQERILHHVLVGDEPIPHRTHGVALTPDETELWISDQEGQKLFIFDNTQMPPVLTGEIDLSQGGHGWVTFSLDGRYVWTHTPDVFDAKTHERVAILRDENGRPVSGSKYIEVHFRNGKVVAVGNEFGLGRK
;
A
#
# COMPACT_ATOMS: atom_id res chain seq x y z
N MET A 1 -51.26 53.19 -57.51
CA MET A 1 -50.76 51.83 -57.24
C MET A 1 -49.53 51.92 -56.34
N ARG A 2 -49.71 51.72 -55.02
CA ARG A 2 -48.63 51.75 -54.05
C ARG A 2 -48.24 50.33 -53.71
N LYS A 3 -46.96 49.99 -53.95
CA LYS A 3 -46.37 48.68 -53.58
C LYS A 3 -45.90 48.73 -52.13
N PHE A 4 -46.46 47.85 -51.28
CA PHE A 4 -45.98 47.58 -49.94
C PHE A 4 -44.84 46.57 -50.01
N LEU A 5 -43.64 46.93 -49.51
CA LEU A 5 -42.58 45.96 -49.22
C LEU A 5 -42.73 45.49 -47.77
N LEU A 6 -42.93 44.17 -47.61
CA LEU A 6 -42.80 43.51 -46.31
C LEU A 6 -41.32 43.21 -46.07
N PHE A 7 -40.77 43.74 -44.97
CA PHE A 7 -39.46 43.35 -44.43
C PHE A 7 -39.70 42.22 -43.41
N THR A 8 -39.27 41.03 -43.70
CA THR A 8 -39.24 39.90 -42.75
C THR A 8 -37.89 39.93 -42.00
N ALA A 9 -37.94 40.26 -40.73
CA ALA A 9 -36.76 40.21 -39.88
C ALA A 9 -36.56 38.76 -39.37
N PHE A 10 -35.42 38.15 -39.79
CA PHE A 10 -34.98 36.85 -39.26
C PHE A 10 -34.20 37.14 -37.95
N TYR A 11 -34.75 36.70 -36.81
CA TYR A 11 -34.04 36.65 -35.55
C TYR A 11 -33.18 35.38 -35.53
N LEU A 12 -31.88 35.52 -35.66
CA LEU A 12 -30.91 34.42 -35.40
C LEU A 12 -30.77 34.31 -33.88
N LEU A 13 -31.37 33.28 -33.28
CA LEU A 13 -31.10 32.86 -31.93
C LEU A 13 -29.75 32.13 -31.93
N THR A 14 -28.69 32.79 -31.48
CA THR A 14 -27.41 32.18 -31.19
C THR A 14 -27.52 31.41 -29.88
N PHE A 15 -27.62 30.07 -29.93
CA PHE A 15 -27.41 29.22 -28.78
C PHE A 15 -25.93 29.27 -28.40
N LEU A 16 -25.59 30.00 -27.36
CA LEU A 16 -24.32 29.86 -26.66
C LEU A 16 -24.38 28.54 -25.86
N PRO A 17 -23.44 27.61 -26.04
CA PRO A 17 -23.36 26.47 -25.17
C PRO A 17 -23.04 27.00 -23.76
N VAL A 18 -23.94 26.75 -22.81
CA VAL A 18 -23.64 26.90 -21.39
C VAL A 18 -22.61 25.83 -21.06
N LEU A 19 -21.33 26.19 -21.06
CA LEU A 19 -20.31 25.39 -20.42
C LEU A 19 -20.74 25.29 -18.93
N HIS A 20 -21.23 24.12 -18.54
CA HIS A 20 -21.31 23.76 -17.15
C HIS A 20 -19.85 23.73 -16.65
N ALA A 21 -19.44 24.78 -15.96
CA ALA A 21 -18.25 24.73 -15.12
C ALA A 21 -18.54 23.62 -14.10
N GLN A 22 -17.90 22.46 -14.30
CA GLN A 22 -17.89 21.41 -13.28
C GLN A 22 -17.42 22.07 -12.00
N ASN A 23 -18.20 21.87 -10.94
CA ASN A 23 -17.93 22.46 -9.63
C ASN A 23 -16.59 21.89 -9.14
N SER A 24 -15.51 22.61 -9.35
CA SER A 24 -14.12 22.19 -9.14
C SER A 24 -13.75 21.99 -7.66
N SER A 25 -14.73 22.09 -6.76
CA SER A 25 -14.54 21.93 -5.31
C SER A 25 -14.79 20.50 -4.80
N GLU A 26 -15.23 19.59 -5.67
CA GLU A 26 -15.55 18.22 -5.27
C GLU A 26 -14.28 17.42 -4.96
N LEU A 27 -14.28 16.73 -3.82
CA LEU A 27 -13.23 15.79 -3.47
C LEU A 27 -13.32 14.57 -4.40
N LYS A 28 -12.20 14.16 -4.98
CA LYS A 28 -12.06 12.93 -5.77
C LYS A 28 -11.12 11.99 -5.05
N ARG A 29 -11.52 10.73 -4.92
CA ARG A 29 -10.75 9.68 -4.24
C ARG A 29 -10.35 8.61 -5.24
N TYR A 30 -9.05 8.36 -5.33
CA TYR A 30 -8.52 7.36 -6.24
C TYR A 30 -7.71 6.31 -5.50
N LEU A 31 -7.91 5.07 -5.90
CA LEU A 31 -7.05 3.96 -5.53
C LEU A 31 -5.97 3.79 -6.59
N TYR A 32 -4.72 3.89 -6.17
CA TYR A 32 -3.54 3.58 -6.98
C TYR A 32 -3.09 2.17 -6.64
N LEU A 33 -3.10 1.30 -7.63
CA LEU A 33 -2.75 -0.11 -7.51
C LEU A 33 -1.48 -0.37 -8.30
N SER A 34 -0.39 -0.79 -7.64
CA SER A 34 0.79 -1.28 -8.33
C SER A 34 0.59 -2.72 -8.79
N THR A 35 0.80 -2.99 -10.08
CA THR A 35 0.66 -4.35 -10.60
C THR A 35 1.84 -5.22 -10.15
N PRO A 36 1.58 -6.45 -9.68
CA PRO A 36 2.63 -7.40 -9.42
C PRO A 36 3.31 -7.82 -10.74
N ASP A 37 4.34 -8.62 -10.62
CA ASP A 37 5.10 -9.18 -11.72
C ASP A 37 4.23 -9.56 -12.92
N ALA A 38 4.46 -8.93 -14.05
CA ALA A 38 3.75 -9.19 -15.30
C ALA A 38 3.93 -10.64 -15.80
N ALA A 39 4.95 -11.35 -15.33
CA ALA A 39 5.24 -12.73 -15.70
C ALA A 39 4.43 -13.77 -14.92
N GLN A 40 3.76 -13.42 -13.82
CA GLN A 40 3.11 -14.39 -12.94
C GLN A 40 1.66 -14.70 -13.26
N VAL A 41 1.00 -13.96 -14.12
CA VAL A 41 -0.41 -14.21 -14.43
C VAL A 41 -0.60 -14.29 -15.93
N GLU A 42 -0.74 -15.52 -16.41
CA GLU A 42 -1.08 -15.80 -17.81
C GLU A 42 -2.34 -15.03 -18.21
N GLY A 43 -2.21 -14.13 -19.18
CA GLY A 43 -3.29 -13.28 -19.68
C GLY A 43 -3.55 -11.99 -18.91
N GLN A 44 -2.74 -11.60 -17.92
CA GLN A 44 -2.79 -10.26 -17.34
C GLN A 44 -2.12 -9.21 -18.23
N ALA A 45 -2.42 -7.95 -17.91
CA ALA A 45 -2.06 -6.81 -18.72
C ALA A 45 -0.60 -6.83 -19.16
N GLU A 46 -0.39 -6.56 -20.41
CA GLU A 46 0.93 -6.31 -20.96
C GLU A 46 1.56 -5.10 -20.24
N GLY A 47 2.64 -5.35 -19.51
CA GLY A 47 3.44 -4.33 -18.88
C GLY A 47 3.13 -4.08 -17.39
N ALA A 48 4.19 -3.81 -16.63
CA ALA A 48 4.08 -3.32 -15.27
C ALA A 48 3.59 -1.86 -15.28
N GLY A 49 2.78 -1.51 -14.29
CA GLY A 49 2.25 -0.16 -14.19
C GLY A 49 1.45 0.06 -12.94
N ILE A 50 0.95 1.26 -12.82
CA ILE A 50 0.07 1.64 -11.73
C ILE A 50 -1.32 1.90 -12.32
N LEU A 51 -2.29 1.11 -11.90
CA LEU A 51 -3.69 1.26 -12.27
C LEU A 51 -4.38 2.21 -11.29
N ILE A 52 -5.17 3.14 -11.81
CA ILE A 52 -5.86 4.14 -11.03
C ILE A 52 -7.37 3.92 -11.15
N PHE A 53 -8.02 3.69 -10.02
CA PHE A 53 -9.45 3.44 -9.92
C PHE A 53 -10.16 4.59 -9.21
N ASP A 54 -11.34 4.97 -9.68
CA ASP A 54 -12.22 5.93 -9.00
C ASP A 54 -12.99 5.20 -7.89
N ILE A 55 -12.67 5.49 -6.64
CA ILE A 55 -13.30 4.88 -5.46
C ILE A 55 -14.78 5.24 -5.39
N ASP A 56 -15.12 6.47 -5.74
CA ASP A 56 -16.48 7.00 -5.65
C ASP A 56 -17.40 6.55 -6.79
N ASP A 57 -16.83 6.09 -7.92
CA ASP A 57 -17.57 5.48 -9.04
C ASP A 57 -17.41 3.95 -9.08
N GLY A 58 -17.56 3.29 -7.92
CA GLY A 58 -17.57 1.83 -7.82
C GLY A 58 -16.25 1.17 -8.20
N HIS A 59 -15.14 1.80 -7.95
CA HIS A 59 -13.78 1.33 -8.27
C HIS A 59 -13.58 1.05 -9.77
N LYS A 60 -14.13 1.89 -10.63
CA LYS A 60 -13.88 1.80 -12.06
C LYS A 60 -12.48 2.28 -12.41
N LEU A 61 -11.84 1.57 -13.32
CA LEU A 61 -10.55 1.98 -13.85
C LEU A 61 -10.68 3.33 -14.56
N VAL A 62 -9.80 4.26 -14.20
CA VAL A 62 -9.71 5.59 -14.81
C VAL A 62 -8.60 5.62 -15.85
N ARG A 63 -7.41 5.14 -15.47
CA ARG A 63 -6.21 5.14 -16.33
C ARG A 63 -5.11 4.26 -15.75
N ARG A 64 -4.07 4.06 -16.54
CA ARG A 64 -2.81 3.42 -16.16
C ARG A 64 -1.67 4.42 -16.28
N ILE A 65 -0.72 4.38 -15.35
CA ILE A 65 0.62 4.95 -15.49
C ILE A 65 1.54 3.81 -15.89
N ASP A 66 2.09 3.88 -17.09
CA ASP A 66 3.05 2.90 -17.58
C ASP A 66 4.39 3.12 -16.89
N ILE A 67 4.87 2.10 -16.21
CA ILE A 67 6.21 2.11 -15.64
C ILE A 67 7.10 1.31 -16.60
N PRO A 68 8.17 1.90 -17.12
CA PRO A 68 9.04 1.24 -18.11
C PRO A 68 9.95 0.21 -17.45
N ILE A 69 9.37 -0.90 -16.98
CA ILE A 69 10.04 -2.06 -16.41
C ILE A 69 9.63 -3.29 -17.22
N PHE A 70 10.60 -4.11 -17.60
CA PHE A 70 10.41 -5.08 -18.67
C PHE A 70 10.09 -6.49 -18.20
N GLU A 71 10.57 -6.93 -17.05
CA GLU A 71 10.44 -8.34 -16.58
C GLU A 71 10.15 -8.45 -15.09
N GLU A 72 10.25 -7.37 -14.36
CA GLU A 72 10.01 -7.32 -12.93
C GLU A 72 8.72 -6.57 -12.60
N GLY A 73 7.90 -7.12 -11.73
CA GLY A 73 6.74 -6.45 -11.19
C GLY A 73 7.08 -5.39 -10.15
N LEU A 74 6.13 -4.55 -9.85
CA LEU A 74 6.25 -3.57 -8.77
C LEU A 74 6.14 -4.26 -7.42
N ARG A 75 7.02 -3.88 -6.47
CA ARG A 75 7.10 -4.47 -5.13
C ARG A 75 6.72 -3.50 -4.03
N GLY A 76 7.41 -2.37 -3.95
CA GLY A 76 7.14 -1.30 -3.00
C GLY A 76 6.35 -0.18 -3.64
N PHE A 77 5.50 0.46 -2.85
CA PHE A 77 4.74 1.61 -3.28
C PHE A 77 4.45 2.50 -2.07
N ALA A 78 4.93 3.73 -2.10
CA ALA A 78 4.74 4.71 -1.04
C ALA A 78 4.35 6.05 -1.66
N ALA A 79 3.64 6.90 -0.90
CA ALA A 79 3.32 8.26 -1.35
C ALA A 79 3.50 9.26 -0.22
N ASN A 80 3.74 10.51 -0.60
CA ASN A 80 3.93 11.60 0.33
C ASN A 80 3.08 12.81 -0.07
N LEU A 81 2.37 13.36 0.91
CA LEU A 81 1.49 14.50 0.72
C LEU A 81 2.26 15.82 0.51
N GLU A 82 3.35 16.03 1.25
CA GLU A 82 4.10 17.30 1.22
C GLU A 82 4.82 17.51 -0.12
N THR A 83 5.27 16.42 -0.75
CA THR A 83 5.97 16.47 -2.04
C THR A 83 5.07 16.14 -3.23
N HIS A 84 3.82 15.73 -3.00
CA HIS A 84 2.88 15.24 -4.02
C HIS A 84 3.47 14.12 -4.88
N SER A 85 4.37 13.32 -4.31
CA SER A 85 5.11 12.28 -5.03
C SER A 85 4.70 10.90 -4.58
N ALA A 86 4.75 9.94 -5.49
CA ALA A 86 4.71 8.53 -5.19
C ALA A 86 6.01 7.85 -5.62
N TYR A 87 6.42 6.85 -4.84
CA TYR A 87 7.66 6.11 -4.99
C TYR A 87 7.34 4.65 -5.23
N PHE A 88 7.96 4.06 -6.24
CA PHE A 88 7.79 2.64 -6.57
C PHE A 88 9.13 1.93 -6.60
N SER A 89 9.14 0.68 -6.19
CA SER A 89 10.29 -0.21 -6.35
C SER A 89 9.90 -1.47 -7.12
N THR A 90 10.89 -2.15 -7.68
CA THR A 90 10.71 -3.40 -8.41
C THR A 90 11.37 -4.55 -7.67
N GLN A 91 11.13 -5.77 -8.13
CA GLN A 91 11.82 -6.95 -7.58
C GLN A 91 13.34 -6.91 -7.81
N HIS A 92 13.77 -6.22 -8.86
CA HIS A 92 15.18 -5.95 -9.14
C HIS A 92 15.55 -4.54 -8.66
N PRO A 93 16.81 -4.15 -8.69
CA PRO A 93 17.31 -2.99 -7.97
C PRO A 93 16.87 -1.63 -8.54
N ARG A 94 15.65 -1.49 -9.01
CA ARG A 94 15.12 -0.22 -9.52
C ARG A 94 14.15 0.42 -8.56
N ILE A 95 14.30 1.73 -8.43
CA ILE A 95 13.38 2.58 -7.69
C ILE A 95 13.14 3.82 -8.51
N GLY A 96 11.92 4.33 -8.46
CA GLY A 96 11.57 5.57 -9.11
C GLY A 96 10.53 6.35 -8.34
N ALA A 97 10.33 7.57 -8.76
CA ALA A 97 9.26 8.43 -8.29
C ALA A 97 8.50 9.03 -9.46
N PHE A 98 7.24 9.33 -9.23
CA PHE A 98 6.41 10.12 -10.13
C PHE A 98 5.61 11.15 -9.34
N ASP A 99 5.27 12.24 -10.04
CA ASP A 99 4.43 13.29 -9.52
C ASP A 99 2.96 12.87 -9.62
N LEU A 100 2.24 12.89 -8.50
CA LEU A 100 0.85 12.44 -8.39
C LEU A 100 -0.14 13.34 -9.15
N GLU A 101 0.20 14.61 -9.40
CA GLU A 101 -0.68 15.55 -10.09
C GLU A 101 -0.53 15.48 -11.62
N THR A 102 0.65 15.06 -12.09
CA THR A 102 0.96 15.04 -13.53
C THR A 102 1.17 13.65 -14.09
N ASP A 103 1.28 12.62 -13.25
CA ASP A 103 1.63 11.23 -13.58
C ASP A 103 3.03 11.09 -14.25
N GLN A 104 3.87 12.12 -14.18
CA GLN A 104 5.19 12.11 -14.81
C GLN A 104 6.25 11.50 -13.90
N ILE A 105 7.04 10.57 -14.44
CA ILE A 105 8.20 10.04 -13.73
C ILE A 105 9.20 11.17 -13.53
N THR A 106 9.55 11.44 -12.28
CA THR A 106 10.48 12.51 -11.91
C THR A 106 11.93 12.03 -11.88
N TRP A 107 12.14 10.80 -11.41
CA TRP A 107 13.43 10.15 -11.45
C TRP A 107 13.30 8.63 -11.39
N GLN A 108 14.35 7.93 -11.86
CA GLN A 108 14.56 6.48 -11.69
C GLN A 108 16.03 6.21 -11.46
N GLN A 109 16.32 5.29 -10.54
CA GLN A 109 17.67 4.87 -10.17
C GLN A 109 17.75 3.35 -10.09
N THR A 110 18.97 2.82 -10.20
CA THR A 110 19.27 1.40 -10.05
C THR A 110 20.29 1.21 -8.95
N TYR A 111 20.03 0.30 -8.01
CA TYR A 111 20.92 0.00 -6.87
C TYR A 111 21.36 -1.46 -6.93
N GLN A 112 22.63 -1.73 -6.65
CA GLN A 112 23.22 -3.07 -6.76
C GLN A 112 22.64 -4.08 -5.76
N LEU A 113 22.15 -3.61 -4.61
CA LEU A 113 21.69 -4.46 -3.52
C LEU A 113 20.22 -4.88 -3.61
N GLY A 114 19.50 -4.38 -4.60
CA GLY A 114 18.08 -4.67 -4.72
C GLY A 114 17.17 -3.63 -4.07
N SER A 115 15.87 -3.84 -4.19
CA SER A 115 14.84 -2.96 -3.65
C SER A 115 13.55 -3.71 -3.37
N ASP A 116 12.92 -3.42 -2.25
CA ASP A 116 11.66 -4.05 -1.86
C ASP A 116 10.68 -2.98 -1.34
N ARG A 117 9.86 -3.30 -0.36
CA ARG A 117 8.73 -2.50 0.10
C ARG A 117 9.16 -1.24 0.81
N SER A 118 9.08 -0.13 0.09
CA SER A 118 9.56 1.18 0.52
C SER A 118 8.55 1.91 1.40
N SER A 119 9.07 2.82 2.22
CA SER A 119 8.33 3.84 2.95
C SER A 119 9.02 5.19 2.82
N VAL A 120 8.30 6.27 3.13
CA VAL A 120 8.78 7.64 2.98
C VAL A 120 8.58 8.43 4.27
N THR A 121 9.52 9.30 4.62
CA THR A 121 9.39 10.20 5.78
C THR A 121 8.22 11.17 5.60
N LEU A 122 7.63 11.62 6.70
CA LEU A 122 6.48 12.53 6.66
C LEU A 122 6.80 13.84 5.93
N ASP A 123 8.02 14.35 6.10
CA ASP A 123 8.50 15.56 5.44
C ASP A 123 8.90 15.35 3.97
N GLY A 124 8.76 14.13 3.46
CA GLY A 124 9.04 13.79 2.07
C GLY A 124 10.50 13.89 1.65
N LYS A 125 11.46 13.93 2.60
CA LYS A 125 12.88 14.11 2.26
C LYS A 125 13.63 12.81 2.04
N LYS A 126 13.23 11.73 2.72
CA LYS A 126 13.93 10.44 2.64
C LYS A 126 12.96 9.32 2.24
N VAL A 127 13.41 8.43 1.37
CA VAL A 127 12.75 7.16 1.07
C VAL A 127 13.59 6.04 1.66
N TYR A 128 12.94 5.19 2.43
CA TYR A 128 13.54 3.99 3.01
C TYR A 128 13.21 2.79 2.14
N VAL A 129 14.22 2.09 1.66
CA VAL A 129 14.04 0.97 0.74
C VAL A 129 14.80 -0.24 1.27
N PRO A 130 14.10 -1.25 1.80
CA PRO A 130 14.71 -2.51 2.15
C PRO A 130 15.41 -3.14 0.95
N THR A 131 16.56 -3.80 1.19
CA THR A 131 17.35 -4.41 0.12
C THR A 131 16.70 -5.65 -0.51
N GLY A 132 15.71 -6.23 0.16
CA GLY A 132 14.88 -7.29 -0.36
C GLY A 132 15.14 -8.66 0.23
N TRP A 133 14.15 -9.53 0.07
CA TRP A 133 14.14 -10.91 0.58
C TRP A 133 15.29 -11.79 0.05
N TRP A 134 15.88 -11.41 -1.05
CA TRP A 134 16.98 -12.14 -1.73
C TRP A 134 18.37 -11.70 -1.31
N VAL A 135 18.51 -10.69 -0.45
CA VAL A 135 19.80 -10.20 0.05
C VAL A 135 20.04 -10.73 1.45
N ASP A 136 21.12 -11.48 1.60
CA ASP A 136 21.53 -12.10 2.86
C ASP A 136 22.76 -11.42 3.47
N GLY A 137 22.98 -11.68 4.77
CA GLY A 137 24.18 -11.29 5.50
C GLY A 137 24.34 -9.77 5.65
N ASP A 138 25.60 -9.35 5.65
CA ASP A 138 26.00 -7.96 5.96
C ASP A 138 25.54 -6.95 4.90
N ASP A 139 25.16 -7.40 3.71
CA ASP A 139 24.63 -6.52 2.66
C ASP A 139 23.14 -6.24 2.82
N SER A 140 22.44 -6.99 3.66
CA SER A 140 21.03 -6.79 3.92
C SER A 140 20.77 -5.63 4.88
N GLY A 141 19.74 -4.84 4.57
CA GLY A 141 19.37 -3.69 5.37
C GLY A 141 18.40 -2.77 4.66
N VAL A 142 18.50 -1.49 4.98
CA VAL A 142 17.67 -0.46 4.34
C VAL A 142 18.57 0.60 3.68
N LEU A 143 18.25 0.89 2.42
CA LEU A 143 18.84 2.03 1.70
C LEU A 143 18.02 3.27 2.07
N VAL A 144 18.70 4.32 2.49
CA VAL A 144 18.13 5.64 2.75
C VAL A 144 18.45 6.51 1.53
N LEU A 145 17.42 6.92 0.82
CA LEU A 145 17.56 7.68 -0.41
C LEU A 145 17.03 9.09 -0.24
N ASN A 146 17.65 10.03 -0.95
CA ASN A 146 17.07 11.35 -1.15
C ASN A 146 15.79 11.22 -1.97
N ALA A 147 14.67 11.65 -1.44
CA ALA A 147 13.36 11.48 -2.07
C ALA A 147 13.20 12.33 -3.35
N GLU A 148 13.95 13.42 -3.51
CA GLU A 148 13.86 14.33 -4.66
C GLU A 148 14.52 13.74 -5.92
N ASN A 149 15.63 13.00 -5.76
CA ASN A 149 16.45 12.56 -6.90
C ASN A 149 16.90 11.10 -6.86
N GLY A 150 16.58 10.37 -5.78
CA GLY A 150 16.95 8.98 -5.59
C GLY A 150 18.42 8.75 -5.21
N GLU A 151 19.22 9.78 -4.92
CA GLU A 151 20.61 9.58 -4.51
C GLU A 151 20.72 8.83 -3.17
N LEU A 152 21.64 7.87 -3.10
CA LEU A 152 21.91 7.12 -1.88
C LEU A 152 22.55 8.01 -0.82
N ILE A 153 21.85 8.21 0.30
CA ILE A 153 22.36 8.94 1.47
C ILE A 153 23.12 8.00 2.38
N LYS A 154 22.54 6.83 2.69
CA LYS A 154 23.09 5.89 3.67
C LYS A 154 22.60 4.47 3.38
N HIS A 155 23.42 3.48 3.69
CA HIS A 155 22.97 2.09 3.80
C HIS A 155 23.08 1.66 5.26
N VAL A 156 21.94 1.37 5.88
CA VAL A 156 21.89 0.87 7.26
C VAL A 156 21.77 -0.64 7.22
N ARG A 157 22.77 -1.34 7.71
CA ARG A 157 22.81 -2.80 7.77
C ARG A 157 22.15 -3.31 9.04
N VAL A 158 21.21 -4.24 8.92
CA VAL A 158 20.41 -4.71 10.06
C VAL A 158 20.22 -6.24 10.10
N GLY A 159 20.81 -6.96 9.16
CA GLY A 159 20.70 -8.41 9.08
C GLY A 159 20.00 -8.90 7.82
N SER A 160 19.86 -10.21 7.69
CA SER A 160 19.42 -10.86 6.46
C SER A 160 17.98 -10.57 6.08
N LYS A 161 17.75 -10.47 4.77
CA LYS A 161 16.43 -10.43 4.13
C LYS A 161 15.53 -9.29 4.63
N ALA A 162 16.08 -8.08 4.69
CA ALA A 162 15.29 -6.89 4.97
C ALA A 162 14.21 -6.70 3.89
N HIS A 163 12.95 -6.67 4.28
CA HIS A 163 11.84 -6.90 3.36
C HIS A 163 10.77 -5.82 3.40
N ASN A 164 10.24 -5.50 4.59
CA ASN A 164 9.18 -4.52 4.76
C ASN A 164 9.67 -3.35 5.57
N SER A 165 9.26 -2.15 5.20
CA SER A 165 9.49 -0.95 5.99
C SER A 165 8.19 -0.19 6.22
N LEU A 166 8.08 0.43 7.40
CA LEU A 166 6.95 1.27 7.79
C LEU A 166 7.47 2.43 8.62
N VAL A 167 7.25 3.65 8.17
CA VAL A 167 7.48 4.84 8.99
C VAL A 167 6.27 5.06 9.89
N SER A 168 6.49 5.25 11.18
CA SER A 168 5.43 5.49 12.17
C SER A 168 4.55 6.69 11.80
N VAL A 169 3.30 6.70 12.29
CA VAL A 169 2.34 7.78 12.01
C VAL A 169 2.85 9.15 12.47
N ASP A 170 3.60 9.19 13.57
CA ASP A 170 4.24 10.42 14.08
C ASP A 170 5.60 10.74 13.44
N GLY A 171 6.07 9.87 12.53
CA GLY A 171 7.30 10.05 11.75
C GLY A 171 8.60 9.80 12.51
N ARG A 172 8.58 9.42 13.79
CA ARG A 172 9.79 9.27 14.61
C ARG A 172 10.55 7.96 14.38
N PHE A 173 9.84 6.91 14.01
CA PHE A 173 10.40 5.57 13.89
C PHE A 173 10.27 5.01 12.49
N LEU A 174 11.29 4.29 12.08
CA LEU A 174 11.25 3.36 10.95
C LEU A 174 11.23 1.94 11.52
N TYR A 175 10.15 1.22 11.28
CA TYR A 175 10.04 -0.21 11.54
C TYR A 175 10.50 -0.98 10.32
N LEU A 176 11.36 -1.96 10.51
CA LEU A 176 11.94 -2.77 9.44
C LEU A 176 11.86 -4.25 9.80
N GLY A 177 11.16 -5.02 8.97
CA GLY A 177 11.08 -6.47 9.07
C GLY A 177 12.23 -7.13 8.30
N THR A 178 12.95 -8.03 8.98
CA THR A 178 13.98 -8.89 8.38
C THR A 178 13.59 -10.36 8.49
N SER A 179 14.46 -11.28 8.07
CA SER A 179 14.17 -12.72 8.23
C SER A 179 14.07 -13.18 9.68
N MET A 180 14.57 -12.43 10.63
CA MET A 180 14.66 -12.84 12.01
C MET A 180 14.10 -11.82 13.00
N MET A 181 14.04 -10.56 12.64
CA MET A 181 13.82 -9.49 13.62
C MET A 181 12.90 -8.40 13.10
N LEU A 182 12.11 -7.83 14.01
CA LEU A 182 11.55 -6.50 13.86
C LEU A 182 12.60 -5.51 14.39
N THR A 183 13.13 -4.70 13.50
CA THR A 183 14.14 -3.68 13.83
C THR A 183 13.48 -2.31 13.89
N VAL A 184 13.76 -1.55 14.91
CA VAL A 184 13.27 -0.18 15.09
C VAL A 184 14.44 0.80 14.98
N LEU A 185 14.29 1.75 14.07
CA LEU A 185 15.30 2.79 13.81
C LEU A 185 14.69 4.18 14.08
N ASP A 186 15.56 5.10 14.48
CA ASP A 186 15.23 6.52 14.56
C ASP A 186 15.27 7.14 13.16
N THR A 187 14.24 7.87 12.74
CA THR A 187 14.19 8.47 11.39
C THR A 187 15.03 9.73 11.23
N GLU A 188 15.47 10.35 12.32
CA GLU A 188 16.32 11.54 12.29
C GLU A 188 17.74 11.19 11.88
N ASN A 189 18.30 10.10 12.45
CA ASN A 189 19.71 9.75 12.31
C ASN A 189 19.96 8.33 11.75
N GLU A 190 18.89 7.52 11.57
CA GLU A 190 18.91 6.12 11.12
C GLU A 190 19.76 5.20 12.01
N ASN A 191 19.80 5.48 13.29
CA ASN A 191 20.39 4.55 14.25
C ASN A 191 19.38 3.49 14.64
N VAL A 192 19.85 2.26 14.76
CA VAL A 192 19.06 1.18 15.35
C VAL A 192 18.88 1.48 16.83
N ILE A 193 17.61 1.56 17.26
CA ILE A 193 17.25 1.77 18.67
C ILE A 193 17.25 0.42 19.38
N TYR A 194 16.50 -0.55 18.83
CA TYR A 194 16.43 -1.93 19.33
C TYR A 194 15.98 -2.89 18.23
N GLN A 195 16.11 -4.19 18.51
CA GLN A 195 15.64 -5.28 17.68
C GLN A 195 14.89 -6.30 18.54
N ILE A 196 13.73 -6.76 18.06
CA ILE A 196 12.93 -7.77 18.73
C ILE A 196 12.91 -9.03 17.85
N GLU A 197 13.34 -10.16 18.44
CA GLU A 197 13.26 -11.46 17.78
C GLU A 197 11.86 -12.05 18.05
N PRO A 198 11.09 -12.38 17.02
CA PRO A 198 9.81 -13.06 17.18
C PRO A 198 10.02 -14.45 17.79
N VAL A 199 8.98 -15.00 18.44
CA VAL A 199 9.06 -16.30 19.10
C VAL A 199 9.60 -17.36 18.15
N GLY A 200 10.73 -18.01 18.50
CA GLY A 200 11.56 -18.83 17.65
C GLY A 200 10.93 -20.11 17.11
N GLU A 201 9.67 -20.44 17.42
CA GLU A 201 8.90 -21.51 16.81
C GLU A 201 8.24 -21.10 15.50
N ALA A 202 8.26 -19.84 15.14
CA ALA A 202 7.76 -19.36 13.86
C ALA A 202 8.56 -19.89 12.65
N GLY A 203 9.40 -20.89 12.87
CA GLY A 203 9.96 -21.73 11.82
C GLY A 203 10.97 -21.05 10.89
N GLY A 204 11.76 -20.09 11.36
CA GLY A 204 12.93 -19.60 10.61
C GLY A 204 12.63 -18.90 9.29
N GLN A 205 11.39 -18.49 9.03
CA GLN A 205 10.99 -17.89 7.77
C GLN A 205 10.76 -16.36 7.83
N GLY A 206 11.08 -15.72 8.94
CA GLY A 206 11.19 -14.27 8.94
C GLY A 206 10.03 -13.50 9.55
N VAL A 207 10.30 -12.25 9.86
CA VAL A 207 9.29 -11.24 10.13
C VAL A 207 8.66 -10.86 8.79
N PHE A 208 7.54 -11.49 8.50
CA PHE A 208 6.71 -11.13 7.36
C PHE A 208 6.01 -9.80 7.64
N PRO A 209 5.02 -9.40 6.82
CA PRO A 209 4.33 -8.18 7.08
C PRO A 209 3.95 -8.01 8.54
N PHE A 210 4.04 -6.81 8.99
CA PHE A 210 3.66 -6.39 10.32
C PHE A 210 2.91 -5.07 10.21
N THR A 211 2.15 -4.72 11.23
CA THR A 211 1.58 -3.39 11.40
C THR A 211 1.85 -2.90 12.82
N VAL A 212 1.75 -1.59 13.03
CA VAL A 212 2.02 -0.95 14.32
C VAL A 212 0.86 0.00 14.62
N ASP A 213 0.45 0.07 15.89
CA ASP A 213 -0.56 1.03 16.33
C ASP A 213 -0.07 2.48 16.17
N SER A 214 -0.99 3.43 16.04
CA SER A 214 -0.65 4.84 15.86
C SER A 214 0.10 5.45 17.05
N ALA A 215 0.00 4.83 18.21
CA ALA A 215 0.67 5.25 19.44
C ALA A 215 2.11 4.71 19.55
N ASN A 216 2.58 3.89 18.61
CA ASN A 216 3.89 3.23 18.61
C ASN A 216 4.14 2.37 19.86
N ARG A 217 3.10 1.70 20.38
CA ARG A 217 3.18 0.86 21.58
C ARG A 217 3.09 -0.62 21.28
N ILE A 218 2.27 -1.00 20.29
CA ILE A 218 2.00 -2.39 19.94
C ILE A 218 2.30 -2.61 18.45
N ALA A 219 3.09 -3.65 18.17
CA ALA A 219 3.20 -4.19 16.82
C ALA A 219 2.52 -5.56 16.73
N TYR A 220 1.92 -5.83 15.58
CA TYR A 220 1.36 -7.13 15.23
C TYR A 220 2.21 -7.71 14.10
N VAL A 221 2.92 -8.79 14.40
CA VAL A 221 3.91 -9.38 13.51
C VAL A 221 3.42 -10.73 13.02
N SER A 222 3.26 -10.90 11.71
CA SER A 222 2.75 -12.13 11.15
C SER A 222 3.69 -13.31 11.35
N LEU A 223 3.11 -14.52 11.41
CA LEU A 223 3.87 -15.76 11.54
C LEU A 223 4.15 -16.37 10.16
N GLY A 224 5.37 -16.88 9.97
CA GLY A 224 5.81 -17.48 8.71
C GLY A 224 5.42 -18.94 8.51
N SER A 225 4.94 -19.63 9.55
CA SER A 225 4.67 -21.07 9.53
C SER A 225 3.22 -21.45 9.83
N HIS A 226 2.47 -20.54 10.46
CA HIS A 226 1.08 -20.77 10.85
C HIS A 226 0.26 -19.51 10.64
N ILE A 227 -1.05 -19.64 10.44
CA ILE A 227 -1.95 -18.49 10.40
C ILE A 227 -2.10 -17.94 11.82
N GLY A 228 -1.60 -16.72 11.98
CA GLY A 228 -1.58 -16.03 13.26
C GLY A 228 -0.59 -14.88 13.28
N PHE A 229 -0.37 -14.33 14.45
CA PHE A 229 0.53 -13.21 14.67
C PHE A 229 1.03 -13.16 16.12
N ASP A 230 2.17 -12.52 16.30
CA ASP A 230 2.67 -12.12 17.60
C ASP A 230 2.19 -10.70 17.93
N VAL A 231 1.79 -10.49 19.18
CA VAL A 231 1.54 -9.16 19.75
C VAL A 231 2.80 -8.73 20.48
N VAL A 232 3.41 -7.65 20.02
CA VAL A 232 4.70 -7.18 20.51
C VAL A 232 4.52 -5.85 21.24
N ASP A 233 4.99 -5.76 22.49
CA ASP A 233 5.12 -4.51 23.24
C ASP A 233 6.41 -3.82 22.83
N LEU A 234 6.28 -2.70 22.15
CA LEU A 234 7.42 -1.92 21.62
C LEU A 234 8.14 -1.10 22.68
N GLU A 235 7.47 -0.79 23.82
CA GLU A 235 8.07 -0.07 24.93
C GLU A 235 8.89 -1.01 25.84
N GLN A 236 8.37 -2.24 26.05
CA GLN A 236 9.05 -3.26 26.86
C GLN A 236 9.95 -4.19 26.02
N GLU A 237 9.97 -4.00 24.69
CA GLU A 237 10.78 -4.76 23.72
C GLU A 237 10.57 -6.28 23.84
N ARG A 238 9.31 -6.71 24.00
CA ARG A 238 8.98 -8.12 24.21
C ARG A 238 7.66 -8.55 23.57
N ILE A 239 7.54 -9.84 23.32
CA ILE A 239 6.29 -10.46 22.89
C ILE A 239 5.36 -10.60 24.09
N LEU A 240 4.12 -10.11 23.94
CA LEU A 240 3.06 -10.24 24.92
C LEU A 240 2.24 -11.50 24.71
N HIS A 241 1.88 -11.78 23.48
CA HIS A 241 0.99 -12.86 23.11
C HIS A 241 1.40 -13.48 21.79
N HIS A 242 1.15 -14.77 21.68
CA HIS A 242 1.21 -15.55 20.44
C HIS A 242 -0.22 -15.97 20.10
N VAL A 243 -0.76 -15.49 19.00
CA VAL A 243 -2.16 -15.68 18.59
C VAL A 243 -2.22 -16.54 17.34
N LEU A 244 -2.88 -17.70 17.42
CA LEU A 244 -3.10 -18.59 16.29
C LEU A 244 -4.58 -18.62 15.92
N VAL A 245 -4.86 -18.88 14.64
CA VAL A 245 -6.21 -19.13 14.14
C VAL A 245 -6.55 -20.61 14.31
N GLY A 246 -7.68 -20.88 14.99
CA GLY A 246 -8.21 -22.22 15.22
C GLY A 246 -7.59 -22.94 16.41
N ASP A 247 -8.20 -24.08 16.79
CA ASP A 247 -7.73 -24.95 17.88
C ASP A 247 -6.48 -25.74 17.49
N GLU A 248 -6.37 -26.08 16.21
CA GLU A 248 -5.17 -26.68 15.60
C GLU A 248 -4.51 -25.65 14.69
N PRO A 249 -3.18 -25.48 14.78
CA PRO A 249 -2.47 -24.51 13.95
C PRO A 249 -2.64 -24.82 12.46
N ILE A 250 -3.10 -23.84 11.69
CA ILE A 250 -3.18 -23.93 10.23
C ILE A 250 -1.76 -23.74 9.68
N PRO A 251 -1.18 -24.72 8.98
CA PRO A 251 0.22 -24.70 8.56
C PRO A 251 0.43 -23.87 7.29
N HIS A 252 -0.19 -22.70 7.24
CA HIS A 252 -0.06 -21.72 6.18
C HIS A 252 0.65 -20.49 6.70
N ARG A 253 1.09 -19.65 5.80
CA ARG A 253 1.75 -18.39 6.12
C ARG A 253 0.72 -17.27 6.26
N THR A 254 0.76 -16.52 7.36
CA THR A 254 0.15 -15.20 7.41
C THR A 254 0.99 -14.23 6.60
N HIS A 255 0.40 -13.55 5.61
CA HIS A 255 1.17 -12.64 4.76
C HIS A 255 0.73 -11.18 4.88
N GLY A 256 -0.54 -10.85 4.99
CA GLY A 256 -1.04 -9.48 5.23
C GLY A 256 -1.47 -9.30 6.67
N VAL A 257 -1.13 -8.17 7.26
CA VAL A 257 -1.57 -7.75 8.59
C VAL A 257 -1.87 -6.27 8.54
N ALA A 258 -3.08 -5.85 8.90
CA ALA A 258 -3.46 -4.44 8.90
C ALA A 258 -4.46 -4.14 10.02
N LEU A 259 -4.31 -2.99 10.66
CA LEU A 259 -5.31 -2.40 11.56
C LEU A 259 -6.31 -1.58 10.76
N THR A 260 -7.57 -1.57 11.18
CA THR A 260 -8.53 -0.56 10.73
C THR A 260 -8.03 0.84 11.11
N PRO A 261 -8.42 1.92 10.39
CA PRO A 261 -7.99 3.28 10.74
C PRO A 261 -8.34 3.75 12.15
N ASP A 262 -9.38 3.17 12.76
CA ASP A 262 -9.77 3.40 14.16
C ASP A 262 -9.13 2.40 15.14
N GLU A 263 -8.33 1.46 14.61
CA GLU A 263 -7.59 0.42 15.35
C GLU A 263 -8.49 -0.53 16.16
N THR A 264 -9.79 -0.57 15.88
CA THR A 264 -10.72 -1.46 16.59
C THR A 264 -10.69 -2.90 16.10
N GLU A 265 -10.21 -3.11 14.86
CA GLU A 265 -10.04 -4.45 14.27
C GLU A 265 -8.63 -4.63 13.71
N LEU A 266 -8.16 -5.88 13.81
CA LEU A 266 -6.96 -6.36 13.13
C LEU A 266 -7.36 -7.41 12.10
N TRP A 267 -6.95 -7.21 10.85
CA TRP A 267 -7.22 -8.15 9.77
C TRP A 267 -5.94 -8.81 9.32
N ILE A 268 -5.96 -10.13 9.17
CA ILE A 268 -4.83 -10.91 8.63
C ILE A 268 -5.26 -11.74 7.44
N SER A 269 -4.33 -12.04 6.55
CA SER A 269 -4.60 -12.85 5.36
C SER A 269 -3.91 -14.21 5.41
N ASP A 270 -4.65 -15.24 5.02
CA ASP A 270 -4.15 -16.56 4.65
C ASP A 270 -3.91 -16.58 3.14
N GLN A 271 -2.64 -16.53 2.76
CA GLN A 271 -2.23 -16.54 1.35
C GLN A 271 -2.64 -17.82 0.62
N GLU A 272 -2.53 -18.96 1.27
CA GLU A 272 -2.75 -20.29 0.68
C GLU A 272 -4.22 -20.73 0.80
N GLY A 273 -4.85 -20.44 1.96
CA GLY A 273 -6.25 -20.77 2.22
C GLY A 273 -7.26 -19.82 1.60
N GLN A 274 -6.82 -18.76 0.96
CA GLN A 274 -7.67 -17.76 0.30
C GLN A 274 -8.70 -17.13 1.25
N LYS A 275 -8.25 -16.74 2.44
CA LYS A 275 -9.11 -16.18 3.49
C LYS A 275 -8.52 -14.91 4.10
N LEU A 276 -9.41 -14.08 4.61
CA LEU A 276 -9.10 -13.05 5.61
C LEU A 276 -9.69 -13.48 6.95
N PHE A 277 -8.96 -13.22 8.03
CA PHE A 277 -9.43 -13.40 9.39
C PHE A 277 -9.48 -12.03 10.08
N ILE A 278 -10.56 -11.81 10.82
CA ILE A 278 -10.89 -10.53 11.46
C ILE A 278 -10.87 -10.71 12.96
N PHE A 279 -10.13 -9.87 13.65
CA PHE A 279 -10.01 -9.90 15.11
C PHE A 279 -10.52 -8.60 15.72
N ASP A 280 -11.27 -8.72 16.82
CA ASP A 280 -11.58 -7.60 17.70
C ASP A 280 -10.31 -7.19 18.46
N ASN A 281 -9.77 -6.03 18.08
CA ASN A 281 -8.55 -5.47 18.66
C ASN A 281 -8.81 -4.56 19.87
N THR A 282 -10.06 -4.42 20.30
CA THR A 282 -10.39 -3.73 21.55
C THR A 282 -10.06 -4.58 22.77
N GLN A 283 -9.74 -5.85 22.56
CA GLN A 283 -9.33 -6.82 23.56
C GLN A 283 -7.84 -7.18 23.39
N MET A 284 -7.20 -7.61 24.47
CA MET A 284 -5.80 -8.02 24.47
C MET A 284 -5.65 -9.39 25.16
N PRO A 285 -5.21 -10.46 24.44
CA PRO A 285 -4.93 -10.50 23.01
C PRO A 285 -6.17 -10.28 22.15
N PRO A 286 -6.00 -9.84 20.89
CA PRO A 286 -7.12 -9.72 19.96
C PRO A 286 -7.88 -11.03 19.76
N VAL A 287 -9.21 -10.95 19.62
CA VAL A 287 -10.10 -12.11 19.58
C VAL A 287 -10.68 -12.29 18.18
N LEU A 288 -10.57 -13.48 17.60
CA LEU A 288 -11.15 -13.81 16.28
C LEU A 288 -12.67 -13.64 16.30
N THR A 289 -13.21 -12.81 15.40
CA THR A 289 -14.63 -12.49 15.29
C THR A 289 -15.24 -12.86 13.93
N GLY A 290 -14.43 -13.05 12.90
CA GLY A 290 -14.96 -13.35 11.57
C GLY A 290 -13.91 -13.83 10.58
N GLU A 291 -14.40 -14.34 9.45
CA GLU A 291 -13.59 -14.69 8.29
C GLU A 291 -14.29 -14.33 6.98
N ILE A 292 -13.52 -14.07 5.92
CA ILE A 292 -14.01 -13.75 4.58
C ILE A 292 -13.26 -14.62 3.57
N ASP A 293 -14.00 -15.21 2.62
CA ASP A 293 -13.40 -15.92 1.50
C ASP A 293 -12.96 -14.95 0.39
N LEU A 294 -11.73 -15.11 -0.10
CA LEU A 294 -11.19 -14.38 -1.24
C LEU A 294 -11.50 -15.11 -2.55
N SER A 295 -11.63 -14.35 -3.64
CA SER A 295 -11.94 -14.94 -4.96
C SER A 295 -10.81 -15.78 -5.55
N GLN A 296 -9.60 -15.59 -5.07
CA GLN A 296 -8.40 -16.32 -5.52
C GLN A 296 -7.30 -16.25 -4.48
N GLY A 297 -6.29 -17.13 -4.61
CA GLY A 297 -5.05 -17.03 -3.85
C GLY A 297 -4.19 -15.86 -4.29
N GLY A 298 -3.23 -15.49 -3.45
CA GLY A 298 -2.31 -14.40 -3.76
C GLY A 298 -1.37 -14.08 -2.60
N HIS A 299 -0.58 -13.01 -2.72
CA HIS A 299 0.41 -12.65 -1.69
C HIS A 299 -0.18 -12.09 -0.39
N GLY A 300 -1.50 -11.84 -0.34
CA GLY A 300 -2.19 -11.64 0.92
C GLY A 300 -2.03 -10.27 1.56
N TRP A 301 -1.86 -9.18 0.82
CA TRP A 301 -1.88 -7.84 1.42
C TRP A 301 -3.30 -7.42 1.79
N VAL A 302 -3.39 -6.58 2.81
CA VAL A 302 -4.64 -5.96 3.28
C VAL A 302 -4.38 -4.48 3.47
N THR A 303 -5.19 -3.64 2.88
CA THR A 303 -5.10 -2.18 2.98
C THR A 303 -6.49 -1.59 3.16
N PHE A 304 -6.65 -0.71 4.12
CA PHE A 304 -7.91 0.01 4.35
C PHE A 304 -7.92 1.36 3.65
N SER A 305 -9.11 1.79 3.20
CA SER A 305 -9.33 3.17 2.79
C SER A 305 -9.15 4.12 3.97
N LEU A 306 -8.80 5.39 3.67
CA LEU A 306 -8.57 6.42 4.69
C LEU A 306 -9.78 6.67 5.60
N ASP A 307 -10.99 6.45 5.07
CA ASP A 307 -12.25 6.56 5.82
C ASP A 307 -12.65 5.24 6.52
N GLY A 308 -11.86 4.17 6.38
CA GLY A 308 -12.12 2.86 6.97
C GLY A 308 -13.29 2.10 6.31
N ARG A 309 -13.85 2.61 5.21
CA ARG A 309 -15.03 2.00 4.58
C ARG A 309 -14.70 0.78 3.73
N TYR A 310 -13.59 0.85 2.98
CA TYR A 310 -13.21 -0.20 2.04
C TYR A 310 -11.97 -0.93 2.48
N VAL A 311 -11.90 -2.21 2.10
CA VAL A 311 -10.72 -3.06 2.23
C VAL A 311 -10.32 -3.51 0.84
N TRP A 312 -9.08 -3.23 0.50
CA TRP A 312 -8.41 -3.74 -0.70
C TRP A 312 -7.50 -4.88 -0.31
N THR A 313 -7.65 -5.97 -1.01
CA THR A 313 -6.85 -7.16 -0.79
C THR A 313 -5.89 -7.33 -1.95
N HIS A 314 -4.90 -8.20 -1.79
CA HIS A 314 -4.01 -8.57 -2.91
C HIS A 314 -4.76 -9.13 -4.12
N THR A 315 -5.92 -9.74 -3.89
CA THR A 315 -6.83 -10.22 -4.94
C THR A 315 -7.60 -9.04 -5.56
N PRO A 316 -8.33 -9.24 -6.67
CA PRO A 316 -9.14 -8.17 -7.25
C PRO A 316 -10.33 -7.73 -6.38
N ASP A 317 -10.56 -8.39 -5.26
CA ASP A 317 -11.71 -8.14 -4.41
C ASP A 317 -11.61 -6.81 -3.65
N VAL A 318 -12.73 -6.09 -3.60
CA VAL A 318 -12.94 -4.93 -2.74
C VAL A 318 -14.09 -5.26 -1.79
N PHE A 319 -13.85 -5.13 -0.50
CA PHE A 319 -14.87 -5.37 0.52
C PHE A 319 -15.28 -4.07 1.20
N ASP A 320 -16.53 -4.02 1.63
CA ASP A 320 -16.99 -3.06 2.64
C ASP A 320 -16.53 -3.58 4.02
N ALA A 321 -15.73 -2.78 4.72
CA ALA A 321 -15.11 -3.19 5.97
C ALA A 321 -16.11 -3.45 7.10
N LYS A 322 -17.30 -2.84 7.04
CA LYS A 322 -18.33 -2.97 8.07
C LYS A 322 -19.25 -4.17 7.84
N THR A 323 -19.63 -4.42 6.58
CA THR A 323 -20.57 -5.51 6.24
C THR A 323 -19.86 -6.79 5.87
N HIS A 324 -18.55 -6.72 5.58
CA HIS A 324 -17.71 -7.79 5.09
C HIS A 324 -18.17 -8.31 3.70
N GLU A 325 -19.04 -7.60 3.04
CA GLU A 325 -19.54 -7.96 1.71
C GLU A 325 -18.57 -7.48 0.62
N ARG A 326 -18.36 -8.31 -0.40
CA ARG A 326 -17.63 -7.89 -1.59
C ARG A 326 -18.48 -6.91 -2.42
N VAL A 327 -18.00 -5.68 -2.55
CA VAL A 327 -18.71 -4.58 -3.21
C VAL A 327 -18.20 -4.27 -4.62
N ALA A 328 -16.97 -4.68 -4.95
CA ALA A 328 -16.43 -4.50 -6.29
C ALA A 328 -15.36 -5.57 -6.61
N ILE A 329 -15.02 -5.66 -7.89
CA ILE A 329 -13.87 -6.41 -8.42
C ILE A 329 -13.06 -5.44 -9.27
N LEU A 330 -11.79 -5.24 -8.94
CA LEU A 330 -10.88 -4.42 -9.73
C LEU A 330 -10.61 -5.09 -11.08
N ARG A 331 -10.71 -4.32 -12.17
CA ARG A 331 -10.53 -4.83 -13.53
C ARG A 331 -9.63 -3.91 -14.34
N ASP A 332 -8.80 -4.52 -15.19
CA ASP A 332 -7.96 -3.79 -16.15
C ASP A 332 -8.76 -3.19 -17.32
N GLU A 333 -8.05 -2.60 -18.27
CA GLU A 333 -8.60 -1.98 -19.50
C GLU A 333 -9.37 -2.97 -20.38
N ASN A 334 -9.07 -4.26 -20.25
CA ASN A 334 -9.70 -5.35 -21.01
C ASN A 334 -10.84 -6.02 -20.22
N GLY A 335 -11.17 -5.49 -19.02
CA GLY A 335 -12.21 -6.03 -18.14
C GLY A 335 -11.76 -7.28 -17.36
N ARG A 336 -10.47 -7.62 -17.35
CA ARG A 336 -9.93 -8.78 -16.62
C ARG A 336 -9.71 -8.42 -15.15
N PRO A 337 -9.98 -9.33 -14.20
CA PRO A 337 -9.66 -9.12 -12.79
C PRO A 337 -8.16 -8.84 -12.60
N VAL A 338 -7.83 -7.87 -11.73
CA VAL A 338 -6.45 -7.43 -11.49
C VAL A 338 -6.08 -7.60 -10.04
N SER A 339 -5.03 -8.36 -9.79
CA SER A 339 -4.38 -8.43 -8.49
C SER A 339 -3.37 -7.29 -8.33
N GLY A 340 -3.28 -6.73 -7.13
CA GLY A 340 -2.33 -5.68 -6.80
C GLY A 340 -1.16 -6.18 -5.97
N SER A 341 0.01 -5.56 -6.12
CA SER A 341 1.11 -5.75 -5.18
C SER A 341 0.94 -4.85 -3.96
N LYS A 342 0.63 -3.57 -4.20
CA LYS A 342 0.42 -2.55 -3.19
C LYS A 342 -0.69 -1.59 -3.60
N TYR A 343 -1.29 -0.96 -2.60
CA TYR A 343 -2.41 -0.05 -2.74
C TYR A 343 -2.13 1.24 -1.99
N ILE A 344 -2.43 2.37 -2.63
CA ILE A 344 -2.37 3.69 -2.00
C ILE A 344 -3.64 4.45 -2.38
N GLU A 345 -4.30 5.05 -1.41
CA GLU A 345 -5.40 5.98 -1.67
C GLU A 345 -4.85 7.40 -1.80
N VAL A 346 -5.30 8.13 -2.81
CA VAL A 346 -4.92 9.52 -3.05
C VAL A 346 -6.18 10.35 -3.27
N HIS A 347 -6.30 11.44 -2.52
CA HIS A 347 -7.40 12.37 -2.65
C HIS A 347 -6.98 13.63 -3.39
N PHE A 348 -7.85 14.08 -4.28
CA PHE A 348 -7.67 15.31 -5.03
C PHE A 348 -8.80 16.31 -4.77
N ARG A 349 -8.44 17.57 -4.70
CA ARG A 349 -9.37 18.69 -4.74
C ARG A 349 -8.86 19.74 -5.71
N ASN A 350 -9.67 20.11 -6.70
CA ASN A 350 -9.27 21.03 -7.77
C ASN A 350 -8.00 20.61 -8.51
N GLY A 351 -7.79 19.29 -8.70
CA GLY A 351 -6.60 18.76 -9.36
C GLY A 351 -5.33 18.76 -8.50
N LYS A 352 -5.42 19.12 -7.23
CA LYS A 352 -4.32 19.10 -6.27
C LYS A 352 -4.48 17.95 -5.29
N VAL A 353 -3.38 17.28 -4.96
CA VAL A 353 -3.34 16.26 -3.92
C VAL A 353 -3.61 16.89 -2.56
N VAL A 354 -4.54 16.32 -1.79
CA VAL A 354 -4.94 16.83 -0.47
C VAL A 354 -4.88 15.79 0.64
N ALA A 355 -4.75 14.51 0.29
CA ALA A 355 -4.49 13.41 1.22
C ALA A 355 -3.87 12.23 0.50
N VAL A 356 -3.04 11.47 1.20
CA VAL A 356 -2.49 10.19 0.74
C VAL A 356 -2.57 9.17 1.86
N GLY A 357 -2.90 7.92 1.52
CA GLY A 357 -2.75 6.76 2.37
C GLY A 357 -1.37 6.13 2.21
N ASN A 358 -1.05 5.18 3.03
CA ASN A 358 0.08 4.28 2.82
C ASN A 358 -0.43 2.87 2.50
N GLU A 359 0.48 1.96 2.18
CA GLU A 359 0.13 0.58 1.82
C GLU A 359 -0.58 -0.21 2.94
N PHE A 360 -0.51 0.24 4.18
CA PHE A 360 -1.17 -0.36 5.34
C PHE A 360 -2.48 0.34 5.71
N GLY A 361 -2.92 1.31 4.93
CA GLY A 361 -4.16 2.04 5.17
C GLY A 361 -4.09 3.07 6.30
N LEU A 362 -2.97 3.17 6.99
CA LEU A 362 -2.76 4.22 8.01
C LEU A 362 -2.65 5.56 7.28
N GLY A 363 -3.74 6.31 7.30
CA GLY A 363 -3.81 7.62 6.66
C GLY A 363 -2.83 8.58 7.28
N ARG A 364 -2.13 9.30 6.43
CA ARG A 364 -1.32 10.46 6.82
C ARG A 364 -2.04 11.68 6.29
N LYS A 365 -2.48 12.49 7.22
CA LYS A 365 -3.15 13.74 6.90
C LYS A 365 -2.14 14.87 6.78
#